data_8f0cbe70bb28d9f8716d59ea5a216e2b
#
_entry.id   8f0cbe70bb28d9f8716d59ea5a216e2b
#
_cell.length_a   1.000
_cell.length_b   1.000
_cell.length_c   1.000
_cell.angle_alpha   90.00
_cell.angle_beta   90.00
_cell.angle_gamma   90.00
#
_symmetry.space_group_name_H-M   'P 1'
#
loop_
_entity.id
_entity.type
_entity.pdbx_description
1 polymer ?
#
loop_
_entity_poly.entity_id
_entity_poly.type
_entity_poly.pdbx_seq_one_letter_code
_entity_poly.pdbx_strand_id
1 'polypeptide(L)'
;RKLHASRLKQEIDFIEHQEEIKKELHEMFDESYGVLDYKFFFYKDERKMITHLFELINRRKFDFVTFWNFEFDVNYIYKRAQVLGIDPRDLFCHPDFPVKECWFKIDNFHFDIKSKTDYFFTTSYTNYTCQMRTYAAIRKGQSEIRSFSLNYIGKKVVKDSKLDYGEEGSIKY
;
A
#
# COMPACT_ATOMS: atom_id res chain seq x y z
N ARG A 1 -16.23 -21.86 12.36
CA ARG A 1 -16.70 -21.32 13.64
C ARG A 1 -15.54 -20.74 14.49
N LYS A 2 -14.40 -21.46 14.68
CA LYS A 2 -13.25 -20.95 15.47
C LYS A 2 -12.61 -19.68 14.88
N LEU A 3 -12.45 -19.61 13.56
CA LEU A 3 -11.89 -18.42 12.88
C LEU A 3 -12.81 -17.18 13.04
N HIS A 4 -14.12 -17.39 13.02
CA HIS A 4 -15.08 -16.28 13.18
C HIS A 4 -15.08 -15.73 14.61
N ALA A 5 -14.98 -16.60 15.61
CA ALA A 5 -14.88 -16.21 17.02
C ALA A 5 -13.57 -15.43 17.31
N SER A 6 -12.44 -15.88 16.72
CA SER A 6 -11.16 -15.18 16.83
C SER A 6 -11.20 -13.77 16.22
N ARG A 7 -11.79 -13.62 15.02
CA ARG A 7 -11.95 -12.31 14.37
C ARG A 7 -12.86 -11.37 15.15
N LEU A 8 -13.97 -11.89 15.68
CA LEU A 8 -14.88 -11.09 16.50
C LEU A 8 -14.20 -10.59 17.78
N LYS A 9 -13.38 -11.45 18.41
CA LYS A 9 -12.60 -11.06 19.58
C LYS A 9 -11.61 -9.94 19.24
N GLN A 10 -10.85 -10.07 18.16
CA GLN A 10 -9.92 -9.02 17.70
C GLN A 10 -10.62 -7.69 17.39
N GLU A 11 -11.83 -7.74 16.80
CA GLU A 11 -12.63 -6.53 16.52
C GLU A 11 -13.07 -5.84 17.83
N ILE A 12 -13.48 -6.61 18.84
CA ILE A 12 -13.88 -6.10 20.16
C ILE A 12 -12.65 -5.53 20.87
N ASP A 13 -11.58 -6.30 20.98
CA ASP A 13 -10.32 -5.91 21.62
C ASP A 13 -9.80 -4.59 21.02
N PHE A 14 -9.88 -4.44 19.69
CA PHE A 14 -9.46 -3.20 19.04
C PHE A 14 -10.37 -2.01 19.36
N ILE A 15 -11.71 -2.20 19.33
CA ILE A 15 -12.64 -1.11 19.65
C ILE A 15 -12.41 -0.63 21.10
N GLU A 16 -12.15 -1.56 22.02
CA GLU A 16 -11.86 -1.25 23.41
C GLU A 16 -10.53 -0.48 23.57
N HIS A 17 -9.52 -0.79 22.77
CA HIS A 17 -8.18 -0.18 22.85
C HIS A 17 -7.94 0.98 21.85
N GLN A 18 -8.93 1.35 21.03
CA GLN A 18 -8.68 2.34 19.98
C GLN A 18 -8.23 3.71 20.51
N GLU A 19 -8.68 4.13 21.69
CA GLU A 19 -8.26 5.39 22.29
C GLU A 19 -6.82 5.31 22.83
N GLU A 20 -6.42 4.16 23.34
CA GLU A 20 -5.03 3.88 23.73
C GLU A 20 -4.11 3.88 22.51
N ILE A 21 -4.49 3.21 21.43
CA ILE A 21 -3.75 3.20 20.15
C ILE A 21 -3.64 4.63 19.59
N LYS A 22 -4.70 5.42 19.62
CA LYS A 22 -4.64 6.81 19.18
C LYS A 22 -3.66 7.62 20.02
N LYS A 23 -3.69 7.45 21.34
CA LYS A 23 -2.76 8.12 22.25
C LYS A 23 -1.31 7.76 21.93
N GLU A 24 -1.00 6.47 21.76
CA GLU A 24 0.33 6.02 21.37
C GLU A 24 0.77 6.62 20.02
N LEU A 25 -0.12 6.67 19.03
CA LEU A 25 0.17 7.28 17.74
C LEU A 25 0.44 8.79 17.85
N HIS A 26 -0.33 9.51 18.70
CA HIS A 26 -0.07 10.91 18.97
C HIS A 26 1.28 11.12 19.67
N GLU A 27 1.60 10.32 20.67
CA GLU A 27 2.89 10.36 21.36
C GLU A 27 4.07 10.10 20.40
N MET A 28 3.88 9.21 19.42
CA MET A 28 4.92 8.88 18.43
C MET A 28 5.12 9.96 17.34
N PHE A 29 4.07 10.66 16.95
CA PHE A 29 4.11 11.45 15.71
C PHE A 29 3.81 12.94 15.89
N ASP A 30 3.17 13.38 16.96
CA ASP A 30 2.75 14.78 17.12
C ASP A 30 3.92 15.77 17.17
N GLU A 31 5.05 15.40 17.77
CA GLU A 31 6.24 16.25 17.76
C GLU A 31 6.82 16.51 16.35
N SER A 32 6.65 15.52 15.45
CA SER A 32 7.23 15.57 14.10
C SER A 32 6.24 16.09 13.05
N TYR A 33 4.96 15.87 13.22
CA TYR A 33 3.94 16.07 12.18
C TYR A 33 2.75 16.93 12.63
N GLY A 34 2.72 17.36 13.91
CA GLY A 34 1.57 18.04 14.51
C GLY A 34 0.44 17.06 14.84
N VAL A 35 -0.70 17.60 15.25
CA VAL A 35 -1.86 16.77 15.64
C VAL A 35 -2.47 16.09 14.41
N LEU A 36 -2.44 14.77 14.39
CA LEU A 36 -2.97 13.94 13.31
C LEU A 36 -4.37 13.42 13.66
N ASP A 37 -5.29 13.44 12.71
CA ASP A 37 -6.63 12.86 12.84
C ASP A 37 -6.63 11.43 12.29
N TYR A 38 -6.78 10.45 13.17
CA TYR A 38 -6.78 9.04 12.84
C TYR A 38 -8.20 8.52 12.66
N LYS A 39 -8.47 7.84 11.55
CA LYS A 39 -9.72 7.14 11.26
C LYS A 39 -9.45 5.68 10.97
N PHE A 40 -10.10 4.82 11.76
CA PHE A 40 -9.97 3.37 11.61
C PHE A 40 -11.25 2.79 11.00
N PHE A 41 -11.06 1.87 10.05
CA PHE A 41 -12.16 1.21 9.38
C PHE A 41 -11.99 -0.30 9.50
N PHE A 42 -13.01 -1.00 10.00
CA PHE A 42 -13.01 -2.45 10.17
C PHE A 42 -13.97 -3.11 9.20
N TYR A 43 -13.53 -4.22 8.63
CA TYR A 43 -14.30 -4.96 7.65
C TYR A 43 -14.30 -6.45 7.98
N LYS A 44 -15.48 -7.07 7.94
CA LYS A 44 -15.64 -8.53 8.00
C LYS A 44 -15.43 -9.20 6.64
N ASP A 45 -15.43 -8.40 5.58
CA ASP A 45 -15.37 -8.83 4.19
C ASP A 45 -14.26 -8.05 3.47
N GLU A 46 -13.26 -8.79 2.98
CA GLU A 46 -12.11 -8.23 2.27
C GLU A 46 -12.52 -7.48 0.99
N ARG A 47 -13.55 -7.96 0.29
CA ARG A 47 -14.09 -7.28 -0.89
C ARG A 47 -14.56 -5.87 -0.54
N LYS A 48 -15.30 -5.72 0.56
CA LYS A 48 -15.76 -4.40 1.04
C LYS A 48 -14.61 -3.51 1.46
N MET A 49 -13.59 -4.06 2.09
CA MET A 49 -12.39 -3.32 2.48
C MET A 49 -11.68 -2.74 1.26
N ILE A 50 -11.38 -3.58 0.26
CA ILE A 50 -10.69 -3.15 -0.96
C ILE A 50 -11.54 -2.13 -1.73
N THR A 51 -12.83 -2.39 -1.92
CA THR A 51 -13.73 -1.47 -2.62
C THR A 51 -13.78 -0.11 -1.93
N HIS A 52 -13.95 -0.07 -0.61
CA HIS A 52 -14.00 1.20 0.14
C HIS A 52 -12.67 1.97 0.06
N LEU A 53 -11.52 1.29 0.10
CA LEU A 53 -10.23 1.94 -0.08
C LEU A 53 -10.17 2.72 -1.41
N PHE A 54 -10.56 2.07 -2.51
CA PHE A 54 -10.53 2.71 -3.83
C PHE A 54 -11.63 3.77 -4.02
N GLU A 55 -12.79 3.61 -3.38
CA GLU A 55 -13.81 4.65 -3.30
C GLU A 55 -13.28 5.91 -2.59
N LEU A 56 -12.50 5.74 -1.52
CA LEU A 56 -11.84 6.86 -0.84
C LEU A 56 -10.82 7.55 -1.74
N ILE A 57 -9.99 6.78 -2.45
CA ILE A 57 -9.00 7.29 -3.40
C ILE A 57 -9.70 8.08 -4.50
N ASN A 58 -10.70 7.51 -5.14
CA ASN A 58 -11.45 8.12 -6.22
C ASN A 58 -12.19 9.39 -5.77
N ARG A 59 -12.83 9.36 -4.60
CA ARG A 59 -13.52 10.54 -4.05
C ARG A 59 -12.59 11.69 -3.73
N ARG A 60 -11.39 11.39 -3.24
CA ARG A 60 -10.38 12.41 -2.89
C ARG A 60 -9.63 12.95 -4.10
N LYS A 61 -9.64 12.23 -5.23
CA LYS A 61 -8.95 12.60 -6.47
C LYS A 61 -7.49 12.99 -6.21
N PHE A 62 -6.78 12.13 -5.48
CA PHE A 62 -5.36 12.36 -5.22
C PHE A 62 -4.58 12.41 -6.54
N ASP A 63 -3.63 13.34 -6.66
CA ASP A 63 -2.74 13.40 -7.82
C ASP A 63 -1.86 12.14 -7.90
N PHE A 64 -1.39 11.67 -6.75
CA PHE A 64 -0.53 10.50 -6.64
C PHE A 64 -0.96 9.58 -5.49
N VAL A 65 -0.99 8.28 -5.78
CA VAL A 65 -1.01 7.21 -4.78
C VAL A 65 0.26 6.38 -4.98
N THR A 66 1.04 6.24 -3.93
CA THR A 66 2.38 5.68 -4.02
C THR A 66 2.51 4.40 -3.21
N PHE A 67 3.28 3.46 -3.75
CA PHE A 67 3.65 2.21 -3.09
C PHE A 67 5.16 2.10 -3.08
N TRP A 68 5.73 1.44 -2.07
CA TRP A 68 7.17 1.22 -2.09
C TRP A 68 7.57 0.26 -3.20
N ASN A 69 6.95 -0.90 -3.27
CA ASN A 69 7.16 -1.88 -4.34
C ASN A 69 5.89 -2.06 -5.16
N PHE A 70 5.71 -1.21 -6.13
CA PHE A 70 4.53 -1.16 -6.97
C PHE A 70 4.20 -2.49 -7.66
N GLU A 71 5.21 -3.17 -8.20
CA GLU A 71 5.04 -4.45 -8.88
C GLU A 71 4.48 -5.52 -7.92
N PHE A 72 4.92 -5.49 -6.66
CA PHE A 72 4.40 -6.40 -5.64
C PHE A 72 3.01 -5.97 -5.15
N ASP A 73 2.90 -4.74 -4.64
CA ASP A 73 1.71 -4.28 -3.93
C ASP A 73 0.50 -4.15 -4.85
N VAL A 74 0.65 -3.46 -5.99
CA VAL A 74 -0.47 -3.20 -6.91
C VAL A 74 -0.83 -4.45 -7.71
N ASN A 75 0.14 -5.25 -8.13
CA ASN A 75 -0.13 -6.50 -8.82
C ASN A 75 -0.84 -7.50 -7.90
N TYR A 76 -0.48 -7.51 -6.61
CA TYR A 76 -1.22 -8.31 -5.63
C TYR A 76 -2.67 -7.87 -5.52
N ILE A 77 -2.93 -6.57 -5.33
CA ILE A 77 -4.29 -6.02 -5.24
C ILE A 77 -5.08 -6.32 -6.53
N TYR A 78 -4.45 -6.14 -7.68
CA TYR A 78 -5.05 -6.41 -8.99
C TYR A 78 -5.53 -7.87 -9.11
N LYS A 79 -4.64 -8.82 -8.82
CA LYS A 79 -4.97 -10.26 -8.84
C LYS A 79 -5.97 -10.62 -7.75
N ARG A 80 -5.85 -10.02 -6.58
CA ARG A 80 -6.76 -10.28 -5.48
C ARG A 80 -8.18 -9.81 -5.77
N ALA A 81 -8.32 -8.66 -6.43
CA ALA A 81 -9.60 -8.17 -6.93
C ALA A 81 -10.28 -9.19 -7.85
N GLN A 82 -9.52 -9.75 -8.82
CA GLN A 82 -10.04 -10.78 -9.72
C GLN A 82 -10.52 -12.03 -8.95
N VAL A 83 -9.76 -12.51 -7.97
CA VAL A 83 -10.15 -13.65 -7.12
C VAL A 83 -11.44 -13.37 -6.33
N LEU A 84 -11.61 -12.13 -5.88
CA LEU A 84 -12.80 -11.68 -5.15
C LEU A 84 -13.99 -11.35 -6.08
N GLY A 85 -13.86 -11.55 -7.39
CA GLY A 85 -14.90 -11.24 -8.37
C GLY A 85 -15.12 -9.73 -8.54
N ILE A 86 -14.08 -8.93 -8.33
CA ILE A 86 -14.08 -7.48 -8.61
C ILE A 86 -13.31 -7.26 -9.91
N ASP A 87 -13.88 -6.50 -10.83
CA ASP A 87 -13.13 -6.05 -12.02
C ASP A 87 -12.08 -5.01 -11.58
N PRO A 88 -10.78 -5.23 -11.82
CA PRO A 88 -9.75 -4.26 -11.45
C PRO A 88 -9.98 -2.85 -12.04
N ARG A 89 -10.67 -2.75 -13.17
CA ARG A 89 -11.04 -1.45 -13.77
C ARG A 89 -12.00 -0.66 -12.87
N ASP A 90 -12.83 -1.34 -12.09
CA ASP A 90 -13.75 -0.67 -11.15
C ASP A 90 -13.05 -0.15 -9.91
N LEU A 91 -11.85 -0.66 -9.62
CA LEU A 91 -11.01 -0.16 -8.54
C LEU A 91 -10.11 0.99 -9.00
N PHE A 92 -9.26 0.72 -9.97
CA PHE A 92 -8.15 1.60 -10.34
C PHE A 92 -8.56 2.76 -11.27
N CYS A 93 -9.69 2.64 -11.98
CA CYS A 93 -10.16 3.69 -12.87
C CYS A 93 -11.23 4.55 -12.19
N HIS A 94 -11.20 5.85 -12.48
CA HIS A 94 -12.21 6.75 -11.92
C HIS A 94 -13.55 6.62 -12.66
N PRO A 95 -14.71 6.59 -11.95
CA PRO A 95 -16.03 6.43 -12.55
C PRO A 95 -16.41 7.48 -13.60
N ASP A 96 -15.85 8.69 -13.50
CA ASP A 96 -16.13 9.80 -14.41
C ASP A 96 -15.62 9.55 -15.85
N PHE A 97 -14.69 8.61 -16.04
CA PHE A 97 -14.17 8.31 -17.37
C PHE A 97 -15.07 7.32 -18.12
N PRO A 98 -15.49 7.66 -19.36
CA PRO A 98 -16.38 6.80 -20.16
C PRO A 98 -15.69 5.52 -20.59
N VAL A 99 -14.38 5.52 -20.80
CA VAL A 99 -13.54 4.37 -21.12
C VAL A 99 -12.70 4.03 -19.90
N LYS A 100 -12.85 2.81 -19.42
CA LYS A 100 -12.06 2.29 -18.31
C LYS A 100 -11.04 1.29 -18.83
N GLU A 101 -9.78 1.66 -18.76
CA GLU A 101 -8.67 0.81 -19.13
C GLU A 101 -7.73 0.62 -17.94
N CYS A 102 -7.38 -0.62 -17.65
CA CYS A 102 -6.48 -0.96 -16.55
C CYS A 102 -5.63 -2.17 -16.94
N TRP A 103 -4.32 -1.96 -17.07
CA TRP A 103 -3.42 -3.03 -17.46
C TRP A 103 -1.98 -2.76 -17.03
N PHE A 104 -1.25 -3.85 -16.86
CA PHE A 104 0.17 -3.85 -16.57
C PHE A 104 0.99 -4.26 -17.79
N LYS A 105 2.11 -3.57 -17.97
CA LYS A 105 3.22 -4.05 -18.75
C LYS A 105 4.42 -4.25 -17.83
N ILE A 106 4.80 -5.50 -17.60
CA ILE A 106 5.95 -5.86 -16.78
C ILE A 106 7.16 -6.02 -17.69
N ASP A 107 8.24 -5.35 -17.33
CA ASP A 107 9.53 -5.52 -18.00
C ASP A 107 10.24 -6.76 -17.43
N ASN A 108 10.16 -7.85 -18.18
CA ASN A 108 10.84 -9.09 -17.84
C ASN A 108 12.27 -9.16 -18.43
N PHE A 109 12.70 -8.13 -19.16
CA PHE A 109 13.98 -8.11 -19.84
C PHE A 109 15.10 -7.50 -18.99
N HIS A 110 14.80 -6.42 -18.27
CA HIS A 110 15.77 -5.76 -17.41
C HIS A 110 15.66 -6.27 -15.98
N PHE A 111 16.78 -6.71 -15.41
CA PHE A 111 16.87 -7.16 -14.01
C PHE A 111 17.18 -6.02 -13.04
N ASP A 112 17.94 -5.01 -13.50
CA ASP A 112 18.26 -3.84 -12.67
C ASP A 112 17.05 -2.92 -12.53
N ILE A 113 16.66 -2.65 -11.28
CA ILE A 113 15.54 -1.75 -10.94
C ILE A 113 15.65 -0.37 -11.60
N LYS A 114 16.89 0.13 -11.81
CA LYS A 114 17.15 1.42 -12.46
C LYS A 114 16.84 1.44 -13.96
N SER A 115 16.81 0.26 -14.57
CA SER A 115 16.61 0.08 -16.01
C SER A 115 15.23 -0.48 -16.36
N LYS A 116 14.47 -0.96 -15.37
CA LYS A 116 13.12 -1.49 -15.60
C LYS A 116 12.16 -0.42 -16.13
N THR A 117 11.38 -0.78 -17.14
CA THR A 117 10.39 0.06 -17.81
C THR A 117 8.95 -0.46 -17.58
N ASP A 118 8.68 -1.10 -16.43
CA ASP A 118 7.32 -1.50 -16.10
C ASP A 118 6.37 -0.32 -16.18
N TYR A 119 5.17 -0.60 -16.58
CA TYR A 119 4.16 0.41 -16.78
C TYR A 119 2.81 -0.09 -16.28
N PHE A 120 2.09 0.76 -15.57
CA PHE A 120 0.70 0.53 -15.17
C PHE A 120 -0.16 1.65 -15.72
N PHE A 121 -1.14 1.29 -16.53
CA PHE A 121 -2.05 2.24 -17.13
C PHE A 121 -3.42 2.16 -16.47
N THR A 122 -3.98 3.30 -16.13
CA THR A 122 -5.35 3.45 -15.62
C THR A 122 -5.97 4.73 -16.15
N THR A 123 -7.29 4.74 -16.35
CA THR A 123 -8.05 5.96 -16.65
C THR A 123 -8.55 6.57 -15.34
N SER A 124 -7.72 7.41 -14.71
CA SER A 124 -8.02 8.00 -13.40
C SER A 124 -7.44 9.41 -13.30
N TYR A 125 -7.94 10.20 -12.34
CA TYR A 125 -7.28 11.44 -11.89
C TYR A 125 -6.02 11.13 -11.08
N THR A 126 -5.92 9.92 -10.53
CA THR A 126 -4.84 9.49 -9.66
C THR A 126 -3.77 8.75 -10.45
N ASN A 127 -2.52 9.18 -10.29
CA ASN A 127 -1.35 8.48 -10.81
C ASN A 127 -0.81 7.51 -9.74
N TYR A 128 -0.71 6.24 -10.10
CA TYR A 128 -0.13 5.22 -9.22
C TYR A 128 1.35 5.10 -9.50
N THR A 129 2.20 5.26 -8.48
CA THR A 129 3.66 5.33 -8.66
C THR A 129 4.43 4.42 -7.71
N CYS A 130 5.62 4.01 -8.15
CA CYS A 130 6.54 3.17 -7.39
C CYS A 130 7.63 4.03 -6.73
N GLN A 131 7.61 4.17 -5.41
CA GLN A 131 8.62 4.95 -4.69
C GLN A 131 10.01 4.32 -4.75
N MET A 132 10.09 3.00 -4.76
CA MET A 132 11.36 2.30 -4.91
C MET A 132 12.04 2.66 -6.23
N ARG A 133 11.29 2.74 -7.32
CA ARG A 133 11.81 3.11 -8.65
C ARG A 133 12.14 4.59 -8.75
N THR A 134 11.27 5.44 -8.21
CA THR A 134 11.53 6.89 -8.12
C THR A 134 12.82 7.14 -7.35
N TYR A 135 12.98 6.50 -6.20
CA TYR A 135 14.21 6.59 -5.40
C TYR A 135 15.43 6.08 -6.20
N ALA A 136 15.32 4.94 -6.86
CA ALA A 136 16.40 4.38 -7.67
C ALA A 136 16.79 5.31 -8.83
N ALA A 137 15.81 5.94 -9.50
CA ALA A 137 16.05 6.89 -10.59
C ALA A 137 16.77 8.16 -10.11
N ILE A 138 16.32 8.75 -9.01
CA ILE A 138 16.94 9.94 -8.41
C ILE A 138 18.38 9.65 -7.98
N ARG A 139 18.68 8.44 -7.52
CA ARG A 139 19.99 8.01 -7.04
C ARG A 139 20.87 7.36 -8.12
N LYS A 140 20.46 7.39 -9.39
CA LYS A 140 21.17 6.71 -10.48
C LYS A 140 22.64 7.09 -10.64
N GLY A 141 23.03 8.31 -10.31
CA GLY A 141 24.42 8.81 -10.37
C GLY A 141 25.17 8.79 -9.05
N GLN A 142 24.56 8.31 -7.97
CA GLN A 142 25.16 8.34 -6.64
C GLN A 142 25.71 6.97 -6.24
N SER A 143 26.50 6.93 -5.16
CA SER A 143 27.18 5.74 -4.65
C SER A 143 26.35 4.45 -4.72
N GLU A 144 27.04 3.35 -4.86
CA GLU A 144 26.47 2.01 -4.99
C GLU A 144 25.44 1.69 -3.90
N ILE A 145 24.20 1.47 -4.31
CA ILE A 145 23.12 1.02 -3.44
C ILE A 145 22.95 -0.47 -3.69
N ARG A 146 23.28 -1.28 -2.68
CA ARG A 146 23.24 -2.74 -2.78
C ARG A 146 21.83 -3.33 -2.84
N SER A 147 20.85 -2.63 -2.30
CA SER A 147 19.46 -3.09 -2.26
C SER A 147 18.51 -1.90 -2.22
N PHE A 148 17.37 -2.03 -2.89
CA PHE A 148 16.26 -1.07 -2.86
C PHE A 148 15.10 -1.51 -1.96
N SER A 149 15.27 -2.57 -1.14
CA SER A 149 14.24 -2.95 -0.19
C SER A 149 13.97 -1.82 0.82
N LEU A 150 12.71 -1.68 1.24
CA LEU A 150 12.32 -0.65 2.20
C LEU A 150 13.16 -0.72 3.49
N ASN A 151 13.40 -1.93 3.98
CA ASN A 151 14.20 -2.14 5.19
C ASN A 151 15.66 -1.67 5.02
N TYR A 152 16.28 -1.96 3.87
CA TYR A 152 17.65 -1.52 3.60
C TYR A 152 17.75 0.01 3.49
N ILE A 153 16.82 0.61 2.74
CA ILE A 153 16.80 2.06 2.55
C ILE A 153 16.43 2.76 3.87
N GLY A 154 15.48 2.24 4.64
CA GLY A 154 15.13 2.75 5.97
C GLY A 154 16.35 2.81 6.88
N LYS A 155 17.08 1.69 7.03
CA LYS A 155 18.31 1.64 7.82
C LYS A 155 19.38 2.63 7.35
N LYS A 156 19.52 2.80 6.04
CA LYS A 156 20.56 3.67 5.45
C LYS A 156 20.23 5.17 5.55
N VAL A 157 18.98 5.54 5.32
CA VAL A 157 18.56 6.94 5.17
C VAL A 157 17.95 7.49 6.46
N VAL A 158 17.01 6.74 7.03
CA VAL A 158 16.26 7.17 8.23
C VAL A 158 16.91 6.67 9.51
N LYS A 159 17.86 5.74 9.39
CA LYS A 159 18.53 5.03 10.50
C LYS A 159 17.55 4.21 11.35
N ASP A 160 16.45 3.83 10.75
CA ASP A 160 15.41 3.01 11.34
C ASP A 160 15.12 1.79 10.46
N SER A 161 14.45 0.79 10.99
CA SER A 161 14.11 -0.44 10.27
C SER A 161 12.64 -0.80 10.44
N LYS A 162 12.17 -1.74 9.61
CA LYS A 162 10.88 -2.36 9.84
C LYS A 162 10.84 -2.95 11.25
N LEU A 163 9.71 -2.79 11.93
CA LEU A 163 9.46 -3.45 13.20
C LEU A 163 9.63 -4.96 13.02
N ASP A 164 10.33 -5.57 13.96
CA ASP A 164 10.48 -7.02 14.01
C ASP A 164 9.34 -7.57 14.87
N TYR A 165 8.44 -8.30 14.25
CA TYR A 165 7.31 -8.95 14.93
C TYR A 165 7.67 -10.33 15.49
N GLY A 166 8.96 -10.69 15.57
CA GLY A 166 9.45 -11.97 16.05
C GLY A 166 8.94 -13.15 15.21
N GLU A 167 8.59 -14.26 15.86
CA GLU A 167 8.08 -15.46 15.18
C GLU A 167 6.72 -15.28 14.50
N GLU A 168 5.94 -14.27 14.89
CA GLU A 168 4.65 -13.92 14.30
C GLU A 168 4.77 -13.04 13.03
N GLY A 169 5.98 -12.60 12.71
CA GLY A 169 6.26 -11.48 11.81
C GLY A 169 6.27 -11.76 10.32
N SER A 170 5.88 -12.92 9.84
CA SER A 170 5.64 -13.11 8.42
C SER A 170 4.19 -13.52 8.17
N ILE A 171 3.48 -12.71 7.40
CA ILE A 171 2.23 -13.15 6.79
C ILE A 171 2.60 -14.36 5.90
N LYS A 172 2.43 -15.55 6.44
CA LYS A 172 2.51 -16.77 5.65
C LYS A 172 1.20 -16.86 4.87
N TYR A 173 1.31 -16.70 3.55
CA TYR A 173 0.22 -16.93 2.61
C TYR A 173 -0.09 -18.42 2.48
#